data_10aed84f62d101108f7a0afc7043a4ce
#
_entry.id   10aed84f62d101108f7a0afc7043a4ce
#
_cell.length_a   1.000
_cell.length_b   1.000
_cell.length_c   1.000
_cell.angle_alpha   90.00
_cell.angle_beta   90.00
_cell.angle_gamma   90.00
#
_symmetry.space_group_name_H-M   'P 1'
#
loop_
_entity.id
_entity.type
_entity.pdbx_description
1 polymer ?
#
loop_
_entity_poly.entity_id
_entity_poly.type
_entity_poly.pdbx_seq_one_letter_code
_entity_poly.pdbx_strand_id
1 'polypeptide(L)'
;MNPNPAPTVTKSDDEWKKQLTPEQFHVARQDGTERPFSSPLNREKRPGLFKCVCCGASLFSSSTKFDSGTGWPSFWAPVDNGAVREHEERSWLMRRTEVRCASCDAHLGHVFPDGPKSTGARYCMNGVALSFAPNETSER
;
A
#
# COMPACT_ATOMS: atom_id res chain seq x y z
N MET A 1 -10.35 23.28 -6.30
CA MET A 1 -9.42 22.25 -6.76
C MET A 1 -9.64 20.95 -6.00
N ASN A 2 -9.61 19.86 -6.69
CA ASN A 2 -9.82 18.55 -6.09
C ASN A 2 -8.47 17.98 -5.62
N PRO A 3 -8.23 17.86 -4.29
CA PRO A 3 -6.97 17.29 -3.80
C PRO A 3 -6.82 15.79 -4.09
N ASN A 4 -7.93 15.12 -4.43
CA ASN A 4 -7.92 13.70 -4.76
C ASN A 4 -8.47 13.50 -6.15
N PRO A 5 -7.65 13.75 -7.17
CA PRO A 5 -8.14 13.59 -8.55
C PRO A 5 -8.56 12.14 -8.81
N ALA A 6 -9.41 11.97 -9.81
CA ALA A 6 -9.87 10.65 -10.19
C ALA A 6 -8.68 9.77 -10.59
N PRO A 7 -8.78 8.44 -10.39
CA PRO A 7 -7.70 7.54 -10.82
C PRO A 7 -7.45 7.65 -12.32
N THR A 8 -6.18 7.53 -12.71
CA THR A 8 -5.78 7.58 -14.11
C THR A 8 -5.74 6.22 -14.77
N VAL A 9 -5.71 5.16 -13.98
CA VAL A 9 -5.71 3.78 -14.48
C VAL A 9 -6.99 3.11 -14.02
N THR A 10 -7.87 2.80 -14.97
CA THR A 10 -9.14 2.12 -14.64
C THR A 10 -9.29 0.92 -15.54
N LYS A 11 -9.74 -0.19 -14.95
CA LYS A 11 -10.00 -1.43 -15.67
C LYS A 11 -11.23 -2.09 -15.09
N SER A 12 -11.88 -2.94 -15.87
CA SER A 12 -13.00 -3.73 -15.37
C SER A 12 -12.49 -4.82 -14.43
N ASP A 13 -13.38 -5.35 -13.62
CA ASP A 13 -13.04 -6.46 -12.72
C ASP A 13 -12.49 -7.64 -13.50
N ASP A 14 -13.08 -7.94 -14.67
CA ASP A 14 -12.60 -9.05 -15.50
C ASP A 14 -11.15 -8.83 -15.95
N GLU A 15 -10.81 -7.60 -16.30
CA GLU A 15 -9.44 -7.28 -16.70
C GLU A 15 -8.47 -7.43 -15.51
N TRP A 16 -8.87 -6.95 -14.33
CA TRP A 16 -8.04 -7.12 -13.15
C TRP A 16 -7.85 -8.60 -12.79
N LYS A 17 -8.91 -9.40 -12.92
CA LYS A 17 -8.82 -10.83 -12.61
C LYS A 17 -7.86 -11.57 -13.52
N LYS A 18 -7.74 -11.14 -14.78
CA LYS A 18 -6.78 -11.74 -15.68
C LYS A 18 -5.35 -11.42 -15.34
N GLN A 19 -5.13 -10.26 -14.74
CA GLN A 19 -3.80 -9.77 -14.42
C GLN A 19 -3.32 -10.21 -13.03
N LEU A 20 -4.23 -10.35 -12.09
CA LEU A 20 -3.92 -10.57 -10.68
C LEU A 20 -4.21 -12.00 -10.26
N THR A 21 -3.47 -12.48 -9.25
CA THR A 21 -3.86 -13.74 -8.61
C THR A 21 -5.17 -13.53 -7.85
N PRO A 22 -5.90 -14.61 -7.51
CA PRO A 22 -7.12 -14.45 -6.72
C PRO A 22 -6.93 -13.71 -5.41
N GLU A 23 -5.81 -13.94 -4.72
CA GLU A 23 -5.55 -13.25 -3.47
C GLU A 23 -5.28 -11.76 -3.70
N GLN A 24 -4.48 -11.44 -4.73
CA GLN A 24 -4.21 -10.06 -5.07
C GLN A 24 -5.50 -9.33 -5.42
N PHE A 25 -6.37 -9.96 -6.21
CA PHE A 25 -7.64 -9.37 -6.59
C PHE A 25 -8.52 -9.13 -5.36
N HIS A 26 -8.61 -10.12 -4.49
CA HIS A 26 -9.44 -10.00 -3.29
C HIS A 26 -9.00 -8.82 -2.41
N VAL A 27 -7.71 -8.68 -2.20
CA VAL A 27 -7.19 -7.61 -1.34
C VAL A 27 -7.24 -6.26 -2.05
N ALA A 28 -6.71 -6.18 -3.26
CA ALA A 28 -6.52 -4.88 -3.92
C ALA A 28 -7.78 -4.33 -4.58
N ARG A 29 -8.68 -5.19 -5.02
CA ARG A 29 -9.88 -4.75 -5.74
C ARG A 29 -11.18 -5.01 -4.98
N GLN A 30 -11.17 -5.83 -3.94
CA GLN A 30 -12.37 -6.15 -3.16
C GLN A 30 -12.21 -5.78 -1.69
N ASP A 31 -11.23 -4.92 -1.38
CA ASP A 31 -11.01 -4.38 -0.04
C ASP A 31 -10.74 -5.46 1.01
N GLY A 32 -10.09 -6.55 0.60
CA GLY A 32 -9.73 -7.61 1.53
C GLY A 32 -8.52 -7.26 2.36
N THR A 33 -8.20 -8.12 3.33
CA THR A 33 -7.05 -7.96 4.19
C THR A 33 -6.29 -9.27 4.24
N GLU A 34 -4.97 -9.23 4.03
CA GLU A 34 -4.16 -10.43 4.19
C GLU A 34 -3.99 -10.75 5.67
N ARG A 35 -3.68 -12.02 5.97
CA ARG A 35 -3.40 -12.39 7.37
C ARG A 35 -2.06 -11.80 7.78
N PRO A 36 -1.92 -11.42 9.07
CA PRO A 36 -0.62 -10.91 9.54
C PRO A 36 0.46 -11.97 9.37
N PHE A 37 1.66 -11.52 9.07
CA PHE A 37 2.84 -12.37 8.89
C PHE A 37 2.73 -13.31 7.68
N SER A 38 1.80 -13.05 6.76
CA SER A 38 1.62 -13.91 5.60
C SER A 38 2.42 -13.47 4.38
N SER A 39 2.83 -12.20 4.31
CA SER A 39 3.57 -11.70 3.16
C SER A 39 5.07 -11.66 3.43
N PRO A 40 5.90 -12.18 2.51
CA PRO A 40 7.35 -12.05 2.67
C PRO A 40 7.82 -10.59 2.66
N LEU A 41 7.03 -9.67 2.10
CA LEU A 41 7.40 -8.26 2.08
C LEU A 41 7.41 -7.64 3.47
N ASN A 42 6.74 -8.25 4.44
CA ASN A 42 6.80 -7.79 5.82
C ASN A 42 8.24 -7.75 6.32
N ARG A 43 9.07 -8.71 5.88
CA ARG A 43 10.47 -8.81 6.30
C ARG A 43 11.45 -8.31 5.25
N GLU A 44 10.95 -7.69 4.18
CA GLU A 44 11.85 -7.20 3.13
C GLU A 44 12.65 -6.02 3.63
N LYS A 45 13.97 -6.11 3.55
CA LYS A 45 14.87 -5.06 4.07
C LYS A 45 15.85 -4.53 3.03
N ARG A 46 15.82 -5.06 1.81
CA ARG A 46 16.70 -4.55 0.77
C ARG A 46 16.29 -3.13 0.37
N PRO A 47 17.24 -2.28 -0.05
CA PRO A 47 16.88 -0.97 -0.61
C PRO A 47 16.06 -1.13 -1.88
N GLY A 48 15.00 -0.37 -1.99
CA GLY A 48 14.16 -0.44 -3.19
C GLY A 48 12.83 0.24 -3.01
N LEU A 49 11.95 -0.02 -3.97
CA LEU A 49 10.62 0.59 -4.02
C LEU A 49 9.54 -0.48 -3.90
N PHE A 50 8.47 -0.11 -3.20
CA PHE A 50 7.27 -0.94 -3.10
C PHE A 50 6.23 -0.31 -4.00
N LYS A 51 5.80 -1.07 -5.00
CA LYS A 51 4.92 -0.59 -6.07
C LYS A 51 3.55 -1.22 -5.97
N CYS A 52 2.55 -0.55 -6.54
CA CYS A 52 1.21 -1.10 -6.60
C CYS A 52 1.20 -2.36 -7.46
N VAL A 53 0.66 -3.44 -6.94
CA VAL A 53 0.60 -4.70 -7.67
C VAL A 53 -0.31 -4.59 -8.90
N CYS A 54 -1.24 -3.65 -8.87
CA CYS A 54 -2.20 -3.48 -9.97
C CYS A 54 -1.63 -2.62 -11.10
N CYS A 55 -1.16 -1.42 -10.81
CA CYS A 55 -0.77 -0.47 -11.86
C CYS A 55 0.73 -0.20 -11.94
N GLY A 56 1.52 -0.68 -10.98
CA GLY A 56 2.97 -0.49 -11.01
C GLY A 56 3.46 0.85 -10.50
N ALA A 57 2.58 1.71 -10.02
CA ALA A 57 3.00 3.00 -9.50
C ALA A 57 3.87 2.83 -8.25
N SER A 58 4.90 3.66 -8.10
CA SER A 58 5.74 3.64 -6.90
C SER A 58 4.97 4.22 -5.73
N LEU A 59 4.88 3.49 -4.63
CA LEU A 59 4.06 3.88 -3.48
C LEU A 59 4.89 4.17 -2.24
N PHE A 60 5.82 3.29 -1.91
CA PHE A 60 6.63 3.42 -0.69
C PHE A 60 8.07 3.06 -1.00
N SER A 61 8.96 3.60 -0.18
CA SER A 61 10.40 3.33 -0.29
C SER A 61 10.85 2.57 0.94
N SER A 62 11.86 1.71 0.76
CA SER A 62 12.49 1.02 1.88
C SER A 62 13.03 2.00 2.92
N SER A 63 13.33 3.23 2.53
CA SER A 63 13.88 4.23 3.45
C SER A 63 12.90 4.62 4.55
N THR A 64 11.60 4.41 4.35
CA THR A 64 10.59 4.72 5.36
C THR A 64 9.98 3.47 5.99
N LYS A 65 10.43 2.29 5.57
CA LYS A 65 9.91 1.03 6.11
C LYS A 65 10.47 0.78 7.51
N PHE A 66 9.62 0.31 8.40
CA PHE A 66 10.04 -0.05 9.75
C PHE A 66 9.27 -1.28 10.23
N ASP A 67 9.83 -1.94 11.24
CA ASP A 67 9.20 -3.12 11.84
C ASP A 67 8.22 -2.66 12.91
N SER A 68 6.94 -2.74 12.60
CA SER A 68 5.90 -2.31 13.53
C SER A 68 5.48 -3.41 14.50
N GLY A 69 5.88 -4.66 14.22
CA GLY A 69 5.46 -5.79 15.04
C GLY A 69 4.05 -6.28 14.75
N THR A 70 3.36 -5.65 13.79
CA THR A 70 1.96 -5.99 13.51
C THR A 70 1.79 -7.20 12.59
N GLY A 71 2.83 -7.53 11.83
CA GLY A 71 2.76 -8.61 10.84
C GLY A 71 2.42 -8.15 9.44
N TRP A 72 2.26 -6.85 9.24
CA TRP A 72 2.04 -6.25 7.92
C TRP A 72 3.18 -5.29 7.61
N PRO A 73 3.58 -5.17 6.33
CA PRO A 73 4.58 -4.16 5.95
C PRO A 73 4.16 -2.78 6.41
N SER A 74 5.06 -2.06 7.07
CA SER A 74 4.73 -0.77 7.65
C SER A 74 5.73 0.29 7.22
N PHE A 75 5.22 1.50 6.96
CA PHE A 75 6.00 2.64 6.48
C PHE A 75 5.55 3.89 7.22
N TRP A 76 6.46 4.84 7.41
CA TRP A 76 6.04 6.08 8.08
C TRP A 76 5.72 7.21 7.10
N ALA A 77 5.90 6.99 5.80
CA ALA A 77 5.50 7.95 4.76
C ALA A 77 5.47 7.27 3.41
N PRO A 78 4.58 7.72 2.49
CA PRO A 78 4.66 7.29 1.08
C PRO A 78 5.84 7.95 0.37
N VAL A 79 6.13 7.52 -0.87
CA VAL A 79 7.26 8.08 -1.63
C VAL A 79 7.09 9.57 -1.90
N ASP A 80 5.83 10.02 -2.06
CA ASP A 80 5.53 11.45 -2.15
C ASP A 80 4.05 11.64 -1.80
N ASN A 81 3.64 12.90 -1.70
CA ASN A 81 2.29 13.23 -1.26
C ASN A 81 1.20 12.80 -2.23
N GLY A 82 1.54 12.60 -3.49
CA GLY A 82 0.55 12.23 -4.50
C GLY A 82 0.48 10.73 -4.78
N ALA A 83 1.29 9.91 -4.10
CA ALA A 83 1.35 8.49 -4.40
C ALA A 83 0.10 7.74 -3.94
N VAL A 84 -0.48 8.14 -2.82
CA VAL A 84 -1.63 7.45 -2.24
C VAL A 84 -2.72 8.45 -1.92
N ARG A 85 -3.95 7.94 -1.79
CA ARG A 85 -5.09 8.70 -1.31
C ARG A 85 -5.57 8.10 -0.01
N GLU A 86 -6.06 8.97 0.87
CA GLU A 86 -6.58 8.54 2.16
C GLU A 86 -8.08 8.77 2.19
N HIS A 87 -8.79 7.78 2.70
CA HIS A 87 -10.23 7.82 2.79
C HIS A 87 -10.67 7.41 4.18
N GLU A 88 -11.38 8.29 4.87
CA GLU A 88 -11.84 7.98 6.21
C GLU A 88 -13.01 7.03 6.17
N GLU A 89 -12.88 5.89 6.85
CA GLU A 89 -13.96 4.92 7.02
C GLU A 89 -14.57 5.11 8.39
N ARG A 90 -15.88 5.23 8.44
CA ARG A 90 -16.58 5.39 9.69
C ARG A 90 -17.65 4.34 9.86
N SER A 91 -17.69 3.77 11.05
CA SER A 91 -18.85 3.02 11.51
C SER A 91 -19.17 3.55 12.90
N TRP A 92 -20.31 3.15 13.43
CA TRP A 92 -20.65 3.66 14.75
C TRP A 92 -19.73 3.11 15.85
N LEU A 93 -18.92 2.10 15.53
CA LEU A 93 -17.98 1.51 16.49
C LEU A 93 -16.55 1.98 16.33
N MET A 94 -16.13 2.38 15.13
CA MET A 94 -14.73 2.74 14.92
C MET A 94 -14.55 3.66 13.74
N ARG A 95 -13.40 4.30 13.73
CA ARG A 95 -12.98 5.18 12.65
C ARG A 95 -11.58 4.75 12.21
N ARG A 96 -11.41 4.54 10.92
CA ARG A 96 -10.12 4.19 10.35
C ARG A 96 -9.90 5.02 9.09
N THR A 97 -8.63 5.17 8.71
CA THR A 97 -8.28 5.85 7.47
C THR A 97 -7.72 4.83 6.51
N GLU A 98 -8.46 4.58 5.44
CA GLU A 98 -8.05 3.67 4.39
C GLU A 98 -7.04 4.34 3.47
N VAL A 99 -6.04 3.57 2.98
CA VAL A 99 -5.04 4.05 2.04
C VAL A 99 -5.24 3.34 0.71
N ARG A 100 -5.35 4.11 -0.36
CA ARG A 100 -5.54 3.59 -1.72
C ARG A 100 -4.48 4.14 -2.65
N CYS A 101 -4.17 3.37 -3.69
CA CYS A 101 -3.27 3.83 -4.74
C CYS A 101 -3.91 5.01 -5.48
N ALA A 102 -3.20 6.13 -5.58
CA ALA A 102 -3.74 7.31 -6.24
C ALA A 102 -3.95 7.08 -7.74
N SER A 103 -3.18 6.19 -8.35
CA SER A 103 -3.24 5.96 -9.80
C SER A 103 -4.38 5.03 -10.22
N CYS A 104 -4.65 3.97 -9.45
CA CYS A 104 -5.65 2.97 -9.87
C CYS A 104 -6.71 2.68 -8.82
N ASP A 105 -6.63 3.35 -7.68
CA ASP A 105 -7.61 3.21 -6.59
C ASP A 105 -7.58 1.84 -5.91
N ALA A 106 -6.49 1.08 -6.05
CA ALA A 106 -6.35 -0.19 -5.35
C ALA A 106 -6.37 0.01 -3.84
N HIS A 107 -7.05 -0.88 -3.13
CA HIS A 107 -7.02 -0.88 -1.67
C HIS A 107 -5.67 -1.40 -1.21
N LEU A 108 -4.94 -0.60 -0.44
CA LEU A 108 -3.61 -0.97 0.00
C LEU A 108 -3.56 -1.35 1.48
N GLY A 109 -4.29 -0.63 2.31
CA GLY A 109 -4.27 -0.85 3.75
C GLY A 109 -4.85 0.34 4.48
N HIS A 110 -4.27 0.64 5.63
CA HIS A 110 -4.76 1.72 6.49
C HIS A 110 -3.59 2.49 7.09
N VAL A 111 -3.83 3.74 7.47
CA VAL A 111 -2.83 4.55 8.16
C VAL A 111 -3.34 4.89 9.55
N PHE A 112 -2.45 4.80 10.55
CA PHE A 112 -2.76 5.04 11.95
C PHE A 112 -1.82 6.11 12.51
N PRO A 113 -2.22 6.82 13.58
CA PRO A 113 -1.39 7.91 14.12
C PRO A 113 -0.33 7.47 15.12
N ASP A 114 -0.08 6.18 15.26
CA ASP A 114 0.84 5.63 16.25
C ASP A 114 2.17 5.19 15.63
N GLY A 115 2.66 5.95 14.68
CA GLY A 115 3.92 5.65 14.00
C GLY A 115 5.14 6.34 14.60
N PRO A 116 6.30 6.16 13.97
CA PRO A 116 7.54 6.77 14.45
C PRO A 116 7.49 8.30 14.42
N LYS A 117 8.38 8.92 15.16
CA LYS A 117 8.38 10.38 15.33
C LYS A 117 8.56 11.15 14.02
N SER A 118 9.17 10.54 13.02
CA SER A 118 9.42 11.23 11.74
C SER A 118 8.17 11.87 11.16
N THR A 119 7.03 11.17 11.22
CA THR A 119 5.75 11.73 10.79
C THR A 119 4.65 11.47 11.81
N GLY A 120 4.84 10.52 12.72
CA GLY A 120 3.80 10.06 13.60
C GLY A 120 2.82 9.11 12.95
N ALA A 121 3.00 8.79 11.67
CA ALA A 121 2.09 7.94 10.92
C ALA A 121 2.62 6.53 10.78
N ARG A 122 1.71 5.55 10.82
CA ARG A 122 2.02 4.16 10.53
C ARG A 122 1.12 3.72 9.39
N TYR A 123 1.71 3.64 8.19
CA TYR A 123 1.03 3.13 7.00
C TYR A 123 1.18 1.61 7.02
N CYS A 124 0.11 0.93 7.37
CA CYS A 124 0.08 -0.51 7.52
C CYS A 124 -0.53 -1.10 6.26
N MET A 125 0.31 -1.71 5.42
CA MET A 125 -0.10 -2.11 4.08
C MET A 125 -0.19 -3.62 3.96
N ASN A 126 -1.07 -4.09 3.08
CA ASN A 126 -1.13 -5.50 2.71
C ASN A 126 0.00 -5.79 1.73
N GLY A 127 0.91 -6.69 2.10
CA GLY A 127 2.05 -7.00 1.23
C GLY A 127 1.62 -7.58 -0.10
N VAL A 128 0.49 -8.30 -0.14
CA VAL A 128 0.00 -8.89 -1.38
C VAL A 128 -0.47 -7.82 -2.38
N ALA A 129 -0.78 -6.61 -1.91
CA ALA A 129 -1.15 -5.50 -2.78
C ALA A 129 0.07 -4.75 -3.32
N LEU A 130 1.27 -5.15 -2.92
CA LEU A 130 2.50 -4.50 -3.31
C LEU A 130 3.40 -5.46 -4.07
N SER A 131 4.29 -4.91 -4.89
CA SER A 131 5.40 -5.65 -5.46
C SER A 131 6.68 -4.90 -5.14
N PHE A 132 7.76 -5.62 -4.89
CA PHE A 132 9.01 -5.00 -4.48
C PHE A 132 10.00 -4.99 -5.64
N ALA A 133 10.59 -3.82 -5.89
CA ALA A 133 11.62 -3.65 -6.91
C ALA A 133 12.91 -3.19 -6.22
N PRO A 134 13.93 -4.07 -6.11
CA PRO A 134 15.18 -3.66 -5.48
C PRO A 134 15.91 -2.61 -6.33
N ASN A 135 16.72 -1.79 -5.66
CA ASN A 135 17.49 -0.77 -6.36
C ASN A 135 18.56 -1.42 -7.22
N GLU A 136 18.51 -1.17 -8.53
CA GLU A 136 19.48 -1.76 -9.43
C GLU A 136 20.87 -1.17 -9.26
N THR A 137 20.91 0.12 -8.98
CA THR A 137 22.19 0.79 -8.85
C THR A 137 23.03 0.27 -7.69
N SER A 138 22.39 -0.36 -6.72
CA SER A 138 23.10 -0.86 -5.54
C SER A 138 24.05 -2.00 -5.88
N GLU A 139 23.90 -2.59 -7.02
CA GLU A 139 24.70 -3.76 -7.39
C GLU A 139 25.93 -3.40 -8.17
N ARG A 140 26.16 -2.14 -8.46
CA ARG A 140 27.36 -1.70 -9.16
C ARG A 140 28.56 -1.80 -8.29
#